data_81c3af3e013a085da2c6fa81e79132df
#
_entry.id   81c3af3e013a085da2c6fa81e79132df
#
_cell.length_a   1.000
_cell.length_b   1.000
_cell.length_c   1.000
_cell.angle_alpha   90.00
_cell.angle_beta   90.00
_cell.angle_gamma   90.00
#
_symmetry.space_group_name_H-M   'P 1'
#
loop_
_entity.id
_entity.type
_entity.pdbx_description
1 polymer ?
#
loop_
_entity_poly.entity_id
_entity_poly.type
_entity_poly.pdbx_seq_one_letter_code
_entity_poly.pdbx_strand_id
1 'polypeptide(L)' 'MFRAILPDGAIECAEYDLGEQGVDLLTESGELIAFVPYANLVALVNEEFESGEDRAIF' A
#
# COMPACT_ATOMS: atom_id res chain seq x y z
N MET A 1 4.23 -0.27 8.90
CA MET A 1 3.60 0.71 8.05
C MET A 1 3.75 0.34 6.60
N PHE A 2 2.79 0.63 5.81
CA PHE A 2 2.84 0.30 4.40
C PHE A 2 2.66 1.55 3.58
N ARG A 3 3.15 1.55 2.36
CA ARG A 3 3.00 2.68 1.47
C ARG A 3 2.50 2.17 0.13
N ALA A 4 1.39 2.70 -0.33
CA ALA A 4 0.85 2.34 -1.62
C ALA A 4 1.35 3.36 -2.61
N ILE A 5 2.07 2.92 -3.64
CA ILE A 5 2.66 3.80 -4.63
C ILE A 5 1.70 3.90 -5.80
N LEU A 6 1.36 5.11 -6.17
CA LEU A 6 0.42 5.38 -7.24
C LEU A 6 1.12 6.22 -8.30
N PRO A 7 0.59 6.31 -9.48
CA PRO A 7 1.25 7.10 -10.52
C PRO A 7 1.45 8.56 -10.13
N ASP A 8 0.53 9.13 -9.31
CA ASP A 8 0.64 10.50 -8.96
C ASP A 8 1.16 10.71 -7.55
N GLY A 9 1.53 9.74 -6.83
CA GLY A 9 2.02 9.92 -5.48
C GLY A 9 1.97 8.66 -4.68
N ALA A 10 1.85 8.77 -3.38
CA ALA A 10 1.82 7.60 -2.51
C ALA A 10 0.94 7.89 -1.30
N ILE A 11 0.38 6.84 -0.71
CA ILE A 11 -0.47 6.94 0.45
C ILE A 11 0.06 5.99 1.49
N GLU A 12 0.31 6.47 2.71
CA GLU A 12 0.77 5.60 3.77
C GLU A 12 -0.40 5.05 4.54
N CYS A 13 -0.30 3.84 5.03
CA CYS A 13 -1.35 3.22 5.83
C CYS A 13 -0.73 2.28 6.84
N ALA A 14 -1.49 1.91 7.84
CA ALA A 14 -1.03 0.97 8.85
C ALA A 14 -1.35 -0.46 8.47
N GLU A 15 -2.47 -0.65 7.78
CA GLU A 15 -2.92 -1.97 7.38
C GLU A 15 -3.47 -1.91 5.98
N TYR A 16 -3.65 -3.04 5.34
CA TYR A 16 -4.31 -3.06 4.06
C TYR A 16 -5.09 -4.36 3.92
N ASP A 17 -6.04 -4.37 2.98
CA ASP A 17 -6.84 -5.55 2.77
C ASP A 17 -6.98 -5.73 1.28
N LEU A 18 -6.58 -6.86 0.75
CA LEU A 18 -6.61 -7.09 -0.68
C LEU A 18 -7.97 -7.62 -1.09
N GLY A 19 -8.60 -6.95 -2.02
CA GLY A 19 -9.88 -7.36 -2.53
C GLY A 19 -9.77 -7.79 -3.97
N GLU A 20 -10.88 -8.01 -4.62
CA GLU A 20 -10.85 -8.44 -5.98
C GLU A 20 -10.53 -7.33 -6.94
N GLN A 21 -10.92 -6.13 -6.66
CA GLN A 21 -10.71 -5.05 -7.59
C GLN A 21 -9.67 -4.05 -7.16
N GLY A 22 -9.21 -4.14 -5.95
CA GLY A 22 -8.20 -3.21 -5.47
C GLY A 22 -7.90 -3.47 -4.02
N VAL A 23 -7.17 -2.54 -3.41
CA VAL A 23 -6.74 -2.72 -2.04
C VAL A 23 -7.33 -1.62 -1.19
N ASP A 24 -7.78 -1.97 0.02
CA ASP A 24 -8.28 -1.00 0.97
C ASP A 24 -7.12 -0.64 1.87
N LEU A 25 -6.85 0.62 2.03
CA LEU A 25 -5.80 1.09 2.92
C LEU A 25 -6.45 1.54 4.21
N LEU A 26 -5.95 1.04 5.32
CA LEU A 26 -6.64 1.19 6.60
C LEU A 26 -5.73 1.76 7.67
N THR A 27 -6.33 2.39 8.66
CA THR A 27 -5.60 2.88 9.81
C THR A 27 -5.34 1.73 10.75
N GLU A 28 -4.61 1.96 11.85
CA GLU A 28 -4.36 0.95 12.82
C GLU A 28 -5.63 0.45 13.45
N SER A 29 -6.66 1.26 13.53
CA SER A 29 -7.90 0.82 14.11
C SER A 29 -8.85 0.24 13.09
N GLY A 30 -8.40 0.08 11.88
CA GLY A 30 -9.22 -0.59 10.88
C GLY A 30 -10.13 0.31 10.10
N GLU A 31 -9.92 1.63 10.17
CA GLU A 31 -10.76 2.53 9.44
C GLU A 31 -10.21 2.74 8.05
N LEU A 32 -11.07 2.87 7.08
CA LEU A 32 -10.66 3.01 5.70
C LEU A 32 -10.05 4.36 5.43
N ILE A 33 -8.86 4.39 4.91
CA ILE A 33 -8.23 5.60 4.48
C ILE A 33 -8.54 5.83 3.01
N ALA A 34 -8.38 4.82 2.19
CA ALA A 34 -8.60 4.95 0.76
C ALA A 34 -8.69 3.59 0.11
N PHE A 35 -9.37 3.52 -1.00
CA PHE A 35 -9.44 2.30 -1.79
C PHE A 35 -8.68 2.57 -3.08
N VAL A 36 -7.75 1.71 -3.43
CA VAL A 36 -6.94 1.91 -4.61
C VAL A 36 -7.17 0.76 -5.58
N PRO A 37 -7.76 1.01 -6.74
CA PRO A 37 -7.96 -0.03 -7.73
C PRO A 37 -6.60 -0.56 -8.19
N TYR A 38 -6.52 -1.84 -8.51
CA TYR A 38 -5.25 -2.42 -8.93
C TYR A 38 -4.69 -1.74 -10.17
N ALA A 39 -5.54 -1.23 -11.01
CA ALA A 39 -5.06 -0.55 -12.21
C ALA A 39 -4.26 0.70 -11.87
N ASN A 40 -4.49 1.27 -10.68
CA ASN A 40 -3.76 2.45 -10.29
C ASN A 40 -2.66 2.15 -9.29
N LEU A 41 -2.52 0.91 -8.85
CA LEU A 41 -1.54 0.59 -7.84
C LEU A 41 -0.25 0.17 -8.50
N VAL A 42 0.78 0.93 -8.31
CA VAL A 42 2.08 0.60 -8.87
C VAL A 42 2.78 -0.39 -7.97
N ALA A 43 2.74 -0.21 -6.67
CA ALA A 43 3.39 -1.11 -5.73
C ALA A 43 2.85 -0.88 -4.34
N LEU A 44 2.95 -1.90 -3.49
CA LEU A 44 2.58 -1.75 -2.10
C LEU A 44 3.82 -2.17 -1.32
N VAL A 45 4.41 -1.27 -0.60
CA VAL A 45 5.69 -1.46 0.04
C VAL A 45 5.56 -1.49 1.53
N ASN A 46 6.25 -2.43 2.18
CA ASN A 46 6.27 -2.51 3.63
C ASN A 46 7.46 -1.72 4.11
N GLU A 47 7.20 -0.55 4.67
CA GLU A 47 8.29 0.30 5.05
C GLU A 47 9.01 -0.15 6.29
N GLU A 48 8.47 -1.07 7.05
CA GLU A 48 9.21 -1.55 8.17
C GLU A 48 10.31 -2.49 7.76
N PHE A 49 10.28 -3.02 6.53
CA PHE A 49 11.24 -3.95 6.10
C PHE A 49 12.28 -3.24 5.41
N GLU A 50 13.38 -2.83 6.00
CA GLU A 50 14.27 -2.18 5.34
C GLU A 50 15.32 -2.84 4.90
N SER A 51 15.37 -3.56 4.12
CA SER A 51 16.38 -4.31 3.63
C SER A 51 17.18 -3.58 2.84
N GLY A 52 17.12 -2.68 2.72
CA GLY A 52 18.01 -2.10 2.05
C GLY A 52 17.95 -2.28 0.72
N GLU A 53 18.17 -2.73 0.18
CA GLU A 53 18.23 -2.84 -1.02
C GLU A 53 17.39 -3.40 -1.68
N ASP A 54 16.92 -3.55 -1.85
CA ASP A 54 16.20 -4.01 -2.54
C ASP A 54 15.07 -4.28 -2.49
N ARG A 55 14.58 -4.15 -2.47
CA ARG A 55 13.61 -4.29 -2.40
C ARG A 55 12.94 -4.52 -3.31
N ALA A 56 12.74 -4.89 -3.75
CA ALA A 56 12.27 -5.10 -4.50
C ALA A 56 11.28 -5.20 -5.04
N ILE A 57 10.93 -5.39 -5.28
CA ILE A 57 10.03 -5.24 -5.77
C ILE A 57 9.46 -5.92 -6.60
N PHE A 58 8.99 -6.17 -7.15
CA PHE A 58 8.29 -6.78 -7.97
C PHE A 58 8.42 -6.49 -9.17
#